data_018fca2758de6a17f221083f17412fd9
#
_entry.id   018fca2758de6a17f221083f17412fd9
#
_cell.length_a   1.000
_cell.length_b   1.000
_cell.length_c   1.000
_cell.angle_alpha   90.00
_cell.angle_beta   90.00
_cell.angle_gamma   90.00
#
_symmetry.space_group_name_H-M   'P 1'
#
loop_
_entity.id
_entity.type
_entity.pdbx_description
1 polymer ?
#
loop_
_entity_poly.entity_id
_entity_poly.type
_entity_poly.pdbx_seq_one_letter_code
_entity_poly.pdbx_strand_id
1 'polypeptide(L)'
;MTQKDYYQILNVHPTCTMLEIKKAYRKLALQYHPDTNNNHPLLEEKFREIKIAYEILSNVESRKKYHSSVYFENYIKEVTNINDILLKVTQLKNYVMNSNTDKIDQVLLLNYLLDLLSSSNVVIIMNSNNESIKNEIFESIILSSKILPYSLFIKVSAILEKIFLAEYTTIELILKQKKRNEWWNNYKILFAVIAALLFCLLIALIG
;
A
#
# COMPACT_ATOMS: atom_id res chain seq x y z
N MET A 1 20.13 -20.20 4.22
CA MET A 1 19.66 -19.45 5.40
C MET A 1 18.38 -18.75 5.00
N THR A 2 17.25 -19.10 5.58
CA THR A 2 15.97 -18.41 5.35
C THR A 2 16.10 -16.98 5.85
N GLN A 3 15.98 -16.03 4.93
CA GLN A 3 16.08 -14.61 5.27
C GLN A 3 14.89 -14.23 6.18
N LYS A 4 15.19 -13.66 7.36
CA LYS A 4 14.18 -13.31 8.37
C LYS A 4 13.30 -12.17 7.86
N ASP A 5 11.98 -12.34 7.94
CA ASP A 5 11.02 -11.29 7.58
C ASP A 5 10.88 -10.28 8.75
N TYR A 6 11.45 -9.09 8.58
CA TYR A 6 11.41 -8.03 9.59
C TYR A 6 10.02 -7.51 9.89
N TYR A 7 9.08 -7.55 8.93
CA TYR A 7 7.69 -7.18 9.17
C TYR A 7 6.99 -8.22 10.06
N GLN A 8 7.24 -9.52 9.83
CA GLN A 8 6.75 -10.59 10.70
C GLN A 8 7.33 -10.51 12.10
N ILE A 9 8.63 -10.20 12.24
CA ILE A 9 9.28 -10.03 13.55
C ILE A 9 8.60 -8.91 14.36
N LEU A 10 8.26 -7.78 13.72
CA LEU A 10 7.54 -6.69 14.37
C LEU A 10 6.02 -6.90 14.42
N ASN A 11 5.48 -7.97 13.82
CA ASN A 11 4.05 -8.24 13.68
C ASN A 11 3.27 -7.07 13.09
N VAL A 12 3.77 -6.52 11.96
CA VAL A 12 3.16 -5.44 11.19
C VAL A 12 3.06 -5.82 9.72
N HIS A 13 2.11 -5.20 9.01
CA HIS A 13 1.98 -5.41 7.56
C HIS A 13 3.06 -4.62 6.79
N PRO A 14 3.55 -5.11 5.64
CA PRO A 14 4.56 -4.42 4.82
C PRO A 14 4.19 -3.03 4.34
N THR A 15 2.90 -2.73 4.20
CA THR A 15 2.40 -1.39 3.83
C THR A 15 2.13 -0.48 5.04
N CYS A 16 2.48 -0.91 6.26
CA CYS A 16 2.27 -0.11 7.48
C CYS A 16 3.06 1.21 7.46
N THR A 17 2.54 2.19 8.18
CA THR A 17 3.20 3.48 8.36
C THR A 17 4.40 3.39 9.31
N MET A 18 5.28 4.39 9.24
CA MET A 18 6.42 4.53 10.16
C MET A 18 5.98 4.62 11.63
N LEU A 19 4.80 5.21 11.87
CA LEU A 19 4.23 5.31 13.22
C LEU A 19 3.85 3.94 13.80
N GLU A 20 3.30 3.07 12.96
CA GLU A 20 2.95 1.69 13.35
C GLU A 20 4.18 0.85 13.64
N ILE A 21 5.23 0.96 12.83
CA ILE A 21 6.53 0.33 13.10
C ILE A 21 7.05 0.75 14.48
N LYS A 22 7.06 2.05 14.76
CA LYS A 22 7.53 2.58 16.03
C LYS A 22 6.68 2.12 17.22
N LYS A 23 5.36 2.03 17.05
CA LYS A 23 4.43 1.53 18.07
C LYS A 23 4.63 0.03 18.33
N ALA A 24 4.78 -0.77 17.28
CA ALA A 24 5.02 -2.21 17.37
C ALA A 24 6.36 -2.49 18.08
N TYR A 25 7.43 -1.79 17.68
CA TYR A 25 8.73 -1.91 18.33
C TYR A 25 8.66 -1.62 19.83
N ARG A 26 8.03 -0.49 20.25
CA ARG A 26 7.91 -0.15 21.67
C ARG A 26 7.19 -1.23 22.46
N LYS A 27 6.10 -1.78 21.92
CA LYS A 27 5.34 -2.85 22.55
C LYS A 27 6.20 -4.10 22.76
N LEU A 28 6.89 -4.54 21.69
CA LEU A 28 7.73 -5.74 21.74
C LEU A 28 8.99 -5.52 22.59
N ALA A 29 9.61 -4.34 22.54
CA ALA A 29 10.77 -3.99 23.34
C ALA A 29 10.48 -4.03 24.86
N LEU A 30 9.29 -3.59 25.26
CA LEU A 30 8.86 -3.72 26.66
C LEU A 30 8.60 -5.18 27.05
N GLN A 31 8.00 -5.96 26.16
CA GLN A 31 7.68 -7.37 26.42
C GLN A 31 8.94 -8.26 26.54
N TYR A 32 9.97 -7.97 25.74
CA TYR A 32 11.19 -8.78 25.64
C TYR A 32 12.42 -8.09 26.27
N HIS A 33 12.21 -7.05 27.12
CA HIS A 33 13.33 -6.34 27.73
C HIS A 33 14.15 -7.25 28.66
N PRO A 34 15.48 -7.24 28.56
CA PRO A 34 16.33 -8.12 29.37
C PRO A 34 16.14 -7.94 30.88
N ASP A 35 15.93 -6.70 31.33
CA ASP A 35 15.73 -6.40 32.77
C ASP A 35 14.43 -7.01 33.33
N THR A 36 13.40 -7.19 32.48
CA THR A 36 12.13 -7.78 32.92
C THR A 36 12.07 -9.29 32.77
N ASN A 37 13.00 -9.87 32.03
CA ASN A 37 13.02 -11.29 31.67
C ASN A 37 14.21 -12.09 32.25
N ASN A 38 14.83 -11.59 33.31
CA ASN A 38 15.93 -12.25 34.02
C ASN A 38 17.08 -12.73 33.12
N ASN A 39 17.39 -11.99 32.05
CA ASN A 39 18.43 -12.30 31.06
C ASN A 39 18.30 -13.72 30.45
N HIS A 40 17.06 -14.18 30.20
CA HIS A 40 16.85 -15.49 29.59
C HIS A 40 17.39 -15.51 28.15
N PRO A 41 18.32 -16.39 27.77
CA PRO A 41 19.04 -16.32 26.48
C PRO A 41 18.15 -16.29 25.23
N LEU A 42 17.05 -17.05 25.23
CA LEU A 42 16.11 -17.08 24.10
C LEU A 42 15.32 -15.76 23.96
N LEU A 43 15.03 -15.07 25.07
CA LEU A 43 14.32 -13.79 25.05
C LEU A 43 15.27 -12.66 24.66
N GLU A 44 16.54 -12.76 25.04
CA GLU A 44 17.58 -11.83 24.60
C GLU A 44 17.82 -11.92 23.09
N GLU A 45 17.84 -13.13 22.52
CA GLU A 45 17.93 -13.32 21.07
C GLU A 45 16.74 -12.69 20.34
N LYS A 46 15.51 -12.92 20.83
CA LYS A 46 14.30 -12.27 20.29
C LYS A 46 14.37 -10.75 20.39
N PHE A 47 14.83 -10.22 21.50
CA PHE A 47 14.99 -8.77 21.65
C PHE A 47 15.99 -8.20 20.64
N ARG A 48 17.09 -8.90 20.37
CA ARG A 48 18.06 -8.53 19.34
C ARG A 48 17.44 -8.53 17.94
N GLU A 49 16.65 -9.54 17.61
CA GLU A 49 15.93 -9.61 16.33
C GLU A 49 14.94 -8.44 16.16
N ILE A 50 14.17 -8.14 17.20
CA ILE A 50 13.23 -7.02 17.24
C ILE A 50 13.95 -5.67 17.02
N LYS A 51 15.12 -5.49 17.65
CA LYS A 51 15.94 -4.29 17.49
C LYS A 51 16.48 -4.15 16.07
N ILE A 52 17.02 -5.20 15.48
CA ILE A 52 17.49 -5.21 14.09
C ILE A 52 16.34 -4.90 13.12
N ALA A 53 15.20 -5.55 13.30
CA ALA A 53 14.02 -5.31 12.47
C ALA A 53 13.59 -3.83 12.53
N TYR A 54 13.59 -3.23 13.73
CA TYR A 54 13.27 -1.82 13.90
C TYR A 54 14.30 -0.90 13.25
N GLU A 55 15.59 -1.14 13.42
CA GLU A 55 16.67 -0.33 12.81
C GLU A 55 16.53 -0.28 11.28
N ILE A 56 16.23 -1.41 10.66
CA ILE A 56 16.07 -1.49 9.20
C ILE A 56 14.75 -0.85 8.75
N LEU A 57 13.63 -1.13 9.42
CA LEU A 57 12.32 -0.68 8.99
C LEU A 57 12.01 0.78 9.40
N SER A 58 12.68 1.33 10.39
CA SER A 58 12.49 2.73 10.83
C SER A 58 13.25 3.76 10.01
N ASN A 59 14.19 3.35 9.19
CA ASN A 59 14.90 4.21 8.25
C ASN A 59 14.31 4.07 6.86
N VAL A 60 13.89 5.17 6.24
CA VAL A 60 13.19 5.18 4.93
C VAL A 60 14.02 4.50 3.84
N GLU A 61 15.33 4.81 3.75
CA GLU A 61 16.20 4.24 2.72
C GLU A 61 16.50 2.75 2.97
N SER A 62 16.78 2.36 4.22
CA SER A 62 17.01 0.97 4.58
C SER A 62 15.74 0.13 4.38
N ARG A 63 14.57 0.66 4.75
CA ARG A 63 13.28 0.02 4.53
C ARG A 63 12.99 -0.18 3.05
N LYS A 64 13.26 0.84 2.21
CA LYS A 64 13.08 0.76 0.76
C LYS A 64 14.00 -0.31 0.14
N LYS A 65 15.27 -0.34 0.55
CA LYS A 65 16.22 -1.38 0.11
C LYS A 65 15.79 -2.78 0.56
N TYR A 66 15.38 -2.92 1.82
CA TYR A 66 14.88 -4.18 2.35
C TYR A 66 13.62 -4.64 1.62
N HIS A 67 12.69 -3.73 1.37
CA HIS A 67 11.46 -4.00 0.62
C HIS A 67 11.78 -4.51 -0.79
N SER A 68 12.67 -3.84 -1.53
CA SER A 68 13.00 -4.21 -2.90
C SER A 68 13.84 -5.47 -3.01
N SER A 69 14.78 -5.71 -2.07
CA SER A 69 15.74 -6.82 -2.18
C SER A 69 15.26 -8.13 -1.55
N VAL A 70 14.40 -8.05 -0.53
CA VAL A 70 14.09 -9.22 0.30
C VAL A 70 12.61 -9.54 0.32
N TYR A 71 11.80 -8.55 0.57
CA TYR A 71 10.36 -8.77 0.71
C TYR A 71 9.73 -9.08 -0.64
N PHE A 72 10.09 -8.30 -1.67
CA PHE A 72 9.53 -8.50 -3.00
C PHE A 72 10.18 -9.64 -3.78
N GLU A 73 11.51 -9.81 -3.73
CA GLU A 73 12.16 -10.96 -4.39
C GLU A 73 11.65 -12.31 -3.87
N ASN A 74 11.52 -12.47 -2.56
CA ASN A 74 11.00 -13.71 -1.97
C ASN A 74 9.48 -13.87 -2.21
N TYR A 75 8.72 -12.77 -2.18
CA TYR A 75 7.29 -12.81 -2.41
C TYR A 75 6.93 -13.04 -3.89
N ILE A 76 7.75 -12.53 -4.82
CA ILE A 76 7.56 -12.70 -6.28
C ILE A 76 8.09 -14.06 -6.75
N LYS A 77 9.19 -14.57 -6.17
CA LYS A 77 9.74 -15.89 -6.52
C LYS A 77 8.76 -17.06 -6.34
N GLU A 78 7.73 -16.89 -5.52
CA GLU A 78 6.72 -17.91 -5.29
C GLU A 78 5.52 -17.85 -6.25
N VAL A 79 5.47 -16.88 -7.19
CA VAL A 79 4.39 -16.81 -8.17
C VAL A 79 4.71 -17.73 -9.34
N THR A 80 4.01 -18.85 -9.39
CA THR A 80 4.17 -19.85 -10.47
C THR A 80 2.97 -19.93 -11.38
N ASN A 81 1.80 -19.46 -10.93
CA ASN A 81 0.55 -19.55 -11.67
C ASN A 81 -0.41 -18.40 -11.31
N ILE A 82 -1.51 -18.29 -12.05
CA ILE A 82 -2.50 -17.21 -11.89
C ILE A 82 -3.22 -17.26 -10.52
N ASN A 83 -3.38 -18.45 -9.90
CA ASN A 83 -4.02 -18.58 -8.59
C ASN A 83 -3.14 -17.98 -7.49
N ASP A 84 -1.81 -18.06 -7.61
CA ASP A 84 -0.88 -17.41 -6.67
C ASP A 84 -1.03 -15.88 -6.74
N ILE A 85 -1.19 -15.33 -7.95
CA ILE A 85 -1.45 -13.90 -8.14
C ILE A 85 -2.79 -13.54 -7.50
N LEU A 86 -3.86 -14.31 -7.79
CA LEU A 86 -5.18 -14.09 -7.22
C LEU A 86 -5.16 -14.08 -5.69
N LEU A 87 -4.47 -15.07 -5.08
CA LEU A 87 -4.33 -15.14 -3.63
C LEU A 87 -3.70 -13.86 -3.07
N LYS A 88 -2.61 -13.40 -3.67
CA LYS A 88 -1.85 -12.22 -3.22
C LYS A 88 -2.64 -10.92 -3.38
N VAL A 89 -3.30 -10.71 -4.51
CA VAL A 89 -4.12 -9.51 -4.71
C VAL A 89 -5.36 -9.51 -3.80
N THR A 90 -5.93 -10.68 -3.50
CA THR A 90 -7.06 -10.83 -2.58
C THR A 90 -6.63 -10.54 -1.14
N GLN A 91 -5.46 -11.02 -0.71
CA GLN A 91 -4.89 -10.70 0.60
C GLN A 91 -4.65 -9.19 0.74
N LEU A 92 -4.07 -8.55 -0.29
CA LEU A 92 -3.87 -7.11 -0.31
C LEU A 92 -5.19 -6.35 -0.24
N LYS A 93 -6.19 -6.74 -1.04
CA LYS A 93 -7.54 -6.16 -1.00
C LYS A 93 -8.13 -6.23 0.42
N ASN A 94 -8.11 -7.40 1.03
CA ASN A 94 -8.65 -7.60 2.38
C ASN A 94 -7.91 -6.76 3.42
N TYR A 95 -6.59 -6.64 3.30
CA TYR A 95 -5.81 -5.75 4.16
C TYR A 95 -6.22 -4.28 4.01
N VAL A 96 -6.29 -3.78 2.76
CA VAL A 96 -6.65 -2.38 2.49
C VAL A 96 -8.07 -2.08 2.95
N MET A 97 -9.01 -2.98 2.70
CA MET A 97 -10.44 -2.80 3.08
C MET A 97 -10.66 -2.81 4.60
N ASN A 98 -9.88 -3.58 5.34
CA ASN A 98 -9.99 -3.71 6.80
C ASN A 98 -9.10 -2.72 7.57
N SER A 99 -8.22 -1.99 6.89
CA SER A 99 -7.32 -1.02 7.49
C SER A 99 -7.90 0.39 7.43
N ASN A 100 -7.53 1.23 8.41
CA ASN A 100 -7.79 2.66 8.29
C ASN A 100 -6.88 3.25 7.20
N THR A 101 -7.48 3.90 6.21
CA THR A 101 -6.79 4.48 5.04
C THR A 101 -5.64 5.43 5.41
N ASP A 102 -5.78 6.16 6.52
CA ASP A 102 -4.77 7.11 7.01
C ASP A 102 -3.50 6.41 7.56
N LYS A 103 -3.60 5.09 7.81
CA LYS A 103 -2.49 4.28 8.33
C LYS A 103 -1.74 3.51 7.25
N ILE A 104 -2.18 3.59 6.00
CA ILE A 104 -1.53 2.89 4.90
C ILE A 104 -0.53 3.83 4.23
N ASP A 105 0.73 3.40 4.14
CA ASP A 105 1.76 4.09 3.35
C ASP A 105 1.46 3.89 1.85
N GLN A 106 0.97 4.97 1.22
CA GLN A 106 0.53 4.95 -0.18
C GLN A 106 1.66 4.65 -1.16
N VAL A 107 2.90 5.03 -0.85
CA VAL A 107 4.06 4.77 -1.72
C VAL A 107 4.45 3.30 -1.64
N LEU A 108 4.43 2.71 -0.45
CA LEU A 108 4.67 1.28 -0.29
C LEU A 108 3.55 0.44 -0.91
N LEU A 109 2.29 0.87 -0.75
CA LEU A 109 1.16 0.22 -1.41
C LEU A 109 1.31 0.26 -2.94
N LEU A 110 1.72 1.41 -3.50
CA LEU A 110 1.99 1.52 -4.93
C LEU A 110 3.08 0.53 -5.36
N ASN A 111 4.22 0.50 -4.66
CA ASN A 111 5.32 -0.40 -5.00
C ASN A 111 4.85 -1.86 -4.97
N TYR A 112 4.08 -2.24 -3.96
CA TYR A 112 3.53 -3.58 -3.84
C TYR A 112 2.58 -3.94 -5.01
N LEU A 113 1.72 -3.00 -5.43
CA LEU A 113 0.86 -3.18 -6.60
C LEU A 113 1.67 -3.31 -7.89
N LEU A 114 2.73 -2.49 -8.06
CA LEU A 114 3.59 -2.56 -9.25
C LEU A 114 4.37 -3.88 -9.32
N ASP A 115 4.77 -4.44 -8.18
CA ASP A 115 5.45 -5.73 -8.15
C ASP A 115 4.49 -6.89 -8.42
N LEU A 116 3.25 -6.83 -7.91
CA LEU A 116 2.20 -7.78 -8.30
C LEU A 116 1.89 -7.71 -9.80
N LEU A 117 2.06 -6.54 -10.41
CA LEU A 117 1.94 -6.29 -11.86
C LEU A 117 3.31 -6.29 -12.57
N SER A 118 4.30 -7.02 -12.05
CA SER A 118 5.59 -7.20 -12.71
C SER A 118 5.45 -7.85 -14.09
N SER A 119 6.43 -7.66 -14.95
CA SER A 119 6.38 -8.19 -16.32
C SER A 119 6.12 -9.69 -16.37
N SER A 120 6.69 -10.47 -15.44
CA SER A 120 6.46 -11.92 -15.32
C SER A 120 5.01 -12.25 -14.97
N ASN A 121 4.43 -11.56 -14.00
CA ASN A 121 3.05 -11.76 -13.56
C ASN A 121 2.05 -11.32 -14.63
N VAL A 122 2.33 -10.22 -15.33
CA VAL A 122 1.54 -9.75 -16.48
C VAL A 122 1.45 -10.82 -17.55
N VAL A 123 2.55 -11.47 -17.89
CA VAL A 123 2.56 -12.58 -18.89
C VAL A 123 1.70 -13.75 -18.40
N ILE A 124 1.75 -14.11 -17.12
CA ILE A 124 0.90 -15.17 -16.54
C ILE A 124 -0.58 -14.81 -16.66
N ILE A 125 -0.94 -13.56 -16.31
CA ILE A 125 -2.33 -13.07 -16.38
C ILE A 125 -2.82 -13.09 -17.85
N MET A 126 -2.03 -12.57 -18.79
CA MET A 126 -2.41 -12.46 -20.19
C MET A 126 -2.57 -13.85 -20.85
N ASN A 127 -1.71 -14.81 -20.51
CA ASN A 127 -1.74 -16.16 -21.06
C ASN A 127 -2.81 -17.06 -20.44
N SER A 128 -3.48 -16.61 -19.37
CA SER A 128 -4.55 -17.40 -18.76
C SER A 128 -5.83 -17.34 -19.59
N ASN A 129 -6.47 -18.49 -19.77
CA ASN A 129 -7.79 -18.60 -20.41
C ASN A 129 -8.96 -18.46 -19.41
N ASN A 130 -8.67 -18.25 -18.13
CA ASN A 130 -9.70 -18.15 -17.11
C ASN A 130 -10.12 -16.69 -16.88
N GLU A 131 -11.13 -16.25 -17.63
CA GLU A 131 -11.64 -14.87 -17.55
C GLU A 131 -12.24 -14.55 -16.16
N SER A 132 -12.81 -15.52 -15.45
CA SER A 132 -13.34 -15.30 -14.10
C SER A 132 -12.21 -14.89 -13.13
N ILE A 133 -11.08 -15.59 -13.17
CA ILE A 133 -9.92 -15.27 -12.32
C ILE A 133 -9.31 -13.93 -12.72
N LYS A 134 -9.21 -13.64 -14.03
CA LYS A 134 -8.71 -12.33 -14.50
C LYS A 134 -9.57 -11.18 -13.96
N ASN A 135 -10.90 -11.31 -14.04
CA ASN A 135 -11.83 -10.29 -13.55
C ASN A 135 -11.69 -10.11 -12.04
N GLU A 136 -11.53 -11.19 -11.27
CA GLU A 136 -11.33 -11.12 -9.83
C GLU A 136 -9.99 -10.46 -9.45
N ILE A 137 -8.94 -10.71 -10.22
CA ILE A 137 -7.65 -10.04 -10.09
C ILE A 137 -7.81 -8.54 -10.37
N PHE A 138 -8.47 -8.17 -11.48
CA PHE A 138 -8.75 -6.79 -11.84
C PHE A 138 -9.48 -6.04 -10.73
N GLU A 139 -10.63 -6.56 -10.29
CA GLU A 139 -11.44 -6.00 -9.20
C GLU A 139 -10.63 -5.84 -7.91
N SER A 140 -9.84 -6.85 -7.55
CA SER A 140 -9.03 -6.81 -6.33
C SER A 140 -7.94 -5.74 -6.40
N ILE A 141 -7.32 -5.52 -7.57
CA ILE A 141 -6.33 -4.46 -7.79
C ILE A 141 -6.99 -3.09 -7.75
N ILE A 142 -8.14 -2.91 -8.42
CA ILE A 142 -8.90 -1.65 -8.42
C ILE A 142 -9.29 -1.28 -6.99
N LEU A 143 -9.87 -2.21 -6.23
CA LEU A 143 -10.27 -1.97 -4.84
C LEU A 143 -9.07 -1.62 -3.94
N SER A 144 -7.95 -2.32 -4.08
CA SER A 144 -6.72 -2.04 -3.33
C SER A 144 -6.12 -0.68 -3.68
N SER A 145 -6.22 -0.27 -4.94
CA SER A 145 -5.69 1.02 -5.42
C SER A 145 -6.63 2.21 -5.21
N LYS A 146 -7.83 1.97 -4.65
CA LYS A 146 -8.85 3.01 -4.44
C LYS A 146 -8.35 4.17 -3.58
N ILE A 147 -7.53 3.89 -2.58
CA ILE A 147 -6.98 4.90 -1.66
C ILE A 147 -5.81 5.71 -2.25
N LEU A 148 -5.20 5.25 -3.35
CA LEU A 148 -4.11 5.97 -3.99
C LEU A 148 -4.61 7.29 -4.61
N PRO A 149 -3.88 8.41 -4.47
CA PRO A 149 -4.16 9.65 -5.19
C PRO A 149 -3.98 9.46 -6.69
N TYR A 150 -4.51 10.39 -7.50
CA TYR A 150 -4.42 10.31 -8.95
C TYR A 150 -2.98 10.16 -9.44
N SER A 151 -2.04 10.94 -8.88
CA SER A 151 -0.61 10.93 -9.23
C SER A 151 0.08 9.57 -9.07
N LEU A 152 -0.38 8.74 -8.14
CA LEU A 152 0.14 7.39 -7.93
C LEU A 152 -0.69 6.35 -8.71
N PHE A 153 -2.01 6.50 -8.76
CA PHE A 153 -2.90 5.57 -9.46
C PHE A 153 -2.62 5.49 -10.97
N ILE A 154 -2.20 6.58 -11.60
CA ILE A 154 -1.87 6.62 -13.04
C ILE A 154 -0.77 5.60 -13.42
N LYS A 155 0.12 5.25 -12.49
CA LYS A 155 1.16 4.23 -12.73
C LYS A 155 0.59 2.82 -12.77
N VAL A 156 -0.40 2.55 -11.95
CA VAL A 156 -1.10 1.26 -11.90
C VAL A 156 -2.00 1.13 -13.13
N SER A 157 -2.77 2.18 -13.45
CA SER A 157 -3.71 2.18 -14.58
C SER A 157 -3.01 1.93 -15.91
N ALA A 158 -1.82 2.50 -16.13
CA ALA A 158 -1.04 2.30 -17.35
C ALA A 158 -0.66 0.83 -17.61
N ILE A 159 -0.55 0.02 -16.55
CA ILE A 159 -0.31 -1.42 -16.69
C ILE A 159 -1.64 -2.15 -16.88
N LEU A 160 -2.68 -1.78 -16.11
CA LEU A 160 -4.01 -2.40 -16.21
C LEU A 160 -4.62 -2.22 -17.61
N GLU A 161 -4.47 -1.06 -18.24
CA GLU A 161 -4.95 -0.79 -19.60
C GLU A 161 -4.34 -1.73 -20.63
N LYS A 162 -3.11 -2.19 -20.42
CA LYS A 162 -2.44 -3.15 -21.32
C LYS A 162 -2.93 -4.58 -21.14
N ILE A 163 -3.33 -4.93 -19.91
CA ILE A 163 -3.72 -6.31 -19.54
C ILE A 163 -5.23 -6.50 -19.77
N PHE A 164 -6.03 -5.52 -19.38
CA PHE A 164 -7.48 -5.61 -19.30
C PHE A 164 -8.13 -4.63 -20.31
N LEU A 165 -7.96 -4.91 -21.59
CA LEU A 165 -8.47 -4.06 -22.68
C LEU A 165 -9.99 -3.90 -22.66
N ALA A 166 -10.72 -4.93 -22.23
CA ALA A 166 -12.18 -4.89 -22.08
C ALA A 166 -12.64 -3.89 -21.00
N GLU A 167 -11.79 -3.67 -19.99
CA GLU A 167 -12.09 -2.80 -18.83
C GLU A 167 -11.56 -1.35 -19.00
N TYR A 168 -11.09 -1.00 -20.20
CA TYR A 168 -10.50 0.32 -20.48
C TYR A 168 -11.41 1.47 -20.07
N THR A 169 -12.72 1.39 -20.39
CA THR A 169 -13.71 2.42 -20.05
C THR A 169 -13.85 2.61 -18.53
N THR A 170 -13.81 1.52 -17.78
CA THR A 170 -13.86 1.52 -16.30
C THR A 170 -12.63 2.22 -15.72
N ILE A 171 -11.44 1.89 -16.24
CA ILE A 171 -10.18 2.51 -15.80
C ILE A 171 -10.18 4.01 -16.10
N GLU A 172 -10.62 4.41 -17.31
CA GLU A 172 -10.71 5.82 -17.71
C GLU A 172 -11.68 6.62 -16.82
N LEU A 173 -12.83 6.03 -16.48
CA LEU A 173 -13.80 6.67 -15.58
C LEU A 173 -13.19 6.89 -14.18
N ILE A 174 -12.50 5.91 -13.64
CA ILE A 174 -11.81 6.02 -12.34
C ILE A 174 -10.73 7.12 -12.39
N LEU A 175 -9.93 7.17 -13.46
CA LEU A 175 -8.91 8.21 -13.65
C LEU A 175 -9.55 9.61 -13.69
N LYS A 176 -10.62 9.80 -14.46
CA LYS A 176 -11.35 11.09 -14.53
C LYS A 176 -11.90 11.49 -13.17
N GLN A 177 -12.48 10.53 -12.43
CA GLN A 177 -13.01 10.80 -11.09
C GLN A 177 -11.91 11.18 -10.10
N LYS A 178 -10.79 10.45 -10.06
CA LYS A 178 -9.65 10.75 -9.18
C LYS A 178 -9.06 12.13 -9.50
N LYS A 179 -8.85 12.45 -10.79
CA LYS A 179 -8.34 13.74 -11.23
C LYS A 179 -9.26 14.89 -10.79
N ARG A 180 -10.58 14.73 -10.94
CA ARG A 180 -11.56 15.70 -10.49
C ARG A 180 -11.55 15.88 -8.97
N ASN A 181 -11.45 14.80 -8.22
CA ASN A 181 -11.41 14.85 -6.75
C ASN A 181 -10.13 15.53 -6.25
N GLU A 182 -8.98 15.25 -6.86
CA GLU A 182 -7.71 15.91 -6.52
C GLU A 182 -7.78 17.41 -6.84
N TRP A 183 -8.30 17.78 -8.01
CA TRP A 183 -8.53 19.16 -8.38
C TRP A 183 -9.45 19.87 -7.37
N TRP A 184 -10.61 19.26 -7.03
CA TRP A 184 -11.54 19.81 -6.04
C TRP A 184 -10.88 19.99 -4.67
N ASN A 185 -10.15 19.00 -4.20
CA ASN A 185 -9.45 19.06 -2.91
C ASN A 185 -8.42 20.19 -2.85
N ASN A 186 -7.75 20.48 -3.96
CA ASN A 186 -6.76 21.54 -4.04
C ASN A 186 -7.41 22.94 -4.04
N TYR A 187 -8.60 23.09 -4.63
CA TYR A 187 -9.23 24.39 -4.85
C TYR A 187 -10.45 24.68 -3.96
N LYS A 188 -11.00 23.71 -3.24
CA LYS A 188 -12.21 23.88 -2.40
C LYS A 188 -12.10 25.04 -1.39
N ILE A 189 -10.92 25.25 -0.80
CA ILE A 189 -10.69 26.34 0.16
C ILE A 189 -10.72 27.69 -0.58
N LEU A 190 -10.09 27.79 -1.74
CA LEU A 190 -10.10 28.99 -2.57
C LEU A 190 -11.54 29.35 -2.98
N PHE A 191 -12.33 28.38 -3.41
CA PHE A 191 -13.75 28.61 -3.74
C PHE A 191 -14.58 29.06 -2.54
N ALA A 192 -14.33 28.47 -1.37
CA ALA A 192 -14.99 28.87 -0.13
C ALA A 192 -14.68 30.33 0.24
N VAL A 193 -13.42 30.76 0.11
CA VAL A 193 -12.98 32.14 0.37
C VAL A 193 -13.63 33.09 -0.63
N ILE A 194 -13.61 32.76 -1.92
CA ILE A 194 -14.27 33.60 -2.98
C ILE A 194 -15.76 33.74 -2.72
N ALA A 195 -16.44 32.63 -2.38
CA ALA A 195 -17.88 32.65 -2.09
C ALA A 195 -18.18 33.52 -0.85
N ALA A 196 -17.38 33.46 0.21
CA ALA A 196 -17.53 34.31 1.39
C ALA A 196 -17.33 35.80 1.06
N LEU A 197 -16.33 36.13 0.25
CA LEU A 197 -16.11 37.53 -0.19
C LEU A 197 -17.25 38.06 -1.03
N LEU A 198 -17.77 37.27 -1.99
CA LEU A 198 -18.93 37.64 -2.79
C LEU A 198 -20.18 37.84 -1.93
N PHE A 199 -20.38 36.98 -0.92
CA PHE A 199 -21.49 37.12 0.02
C PHE A 199 -21.39 38.40 0.86
N CYS A 200 -20.20 38.72 1.38
CA CYS A 200 -19.95 39.98 2.09
C CYS A 200 -20.20 41.21 1.20
N LEU A 201 -19.79 41.15 -0.07
CA LEU A 201 -19.98 42.25 -1.02
C LEU A 201 -21.46 42.44 -1.33
N LEU A 202 -22.22 41.37 -1.44
CA LEU A 202 -23.67 41.38 -1.68
C LEU A 202 -24.43 42.01 -0.51
N ILE A 203 -24.02 41.70 0.74
CA ILE A 203 -24.58 42.36 1.94
C ILE A 203 -24.25 43.84 1.94
N ALA A 204 -23.06 44.25 1.58
CA ALA A 204 -22.66 45.66 1.53
C ALA A 204 -23.36 46.46 0.43
N LEU A 205 -23.90 45.81 -0.60
CA LEU A 205 -24.66 46.44 -1.68
C LEU A 205 -26.15 46.57 -1.36
N ILE A 206 -26.68 45.78 -0.42
CA ILE A 206 -28.11 45.76 -0.05
C ILE A 206 -28.39 46.60 1.19
N GLY A 207 -27.39 46.88 2.03
CA GLY A 207 -27.48 47.73 3.23
C GLY A 207 -27.02 49.13 2.97
#